data_3295929a637cc72d69d7f302012b8cfa
#
_entry.id   3295929a637cc72d69d7f302012b8cfa
#
_cell.length_a   1.000
_cell.length_b   1.000
_cell.length_c   1.000
_cell.angle_alpha   90.00
_cell.angle_beta   90.00
_cell.angle_gamma   90.00
#
_symmetry.space_group_name_H-M   'P 1'
#
loop_
_entity.id
_entity.type
_entity.pdbx_description
1 polymer ?
#
loop_
_entity_poly.entity_id
_entity_poly.type
_entity_poly.pdbx_seq_one_letter_code
_entity_poly.pdbx_strand_id
1 'polypeptide(L)'
;GKSTLVGRMFHDTGSLPDGKYESIKAMCERRGVPFEWAFLMDALQAERDQGITIDTSQIWFKTDARDYTIIDAPGHKEFLKNMITGAAQSDAALLSIEAAEGVREQSRRHGYLLHLLGIRQVAVAVNKMDLISYEQDQFDLIEQEYRDYLTSIGVTPTFVIPVSARAGDNIVTESTTMAWYKGPTVVKALDSFLPKATASDRPLRFPVQDVYKFDQRRIIAGRIEEGSFA
;
A
#
# COMPACT_ATOMS: atom_id res chain seq x y z
N GLY A 1 -7.95 -9.31 -2.61
CA GLY A 1 -8.13 -7.85 -2.57
C GLY A 1 -6.83 -7.09 -2.65
N LYS A 2 -6.13 -6.85 -1.52
CA LYS A 2 -4.87 -6.09 -1.50
C LYS A 2 -3.77 -6.73 -2.36
N SER A 3 -3.47 -8.01 -2.13
CA SER A 3 -2.42 -8.72 -2.89
C SER A 3 -2.71 -8.76 -4.39
N THR A 4 -3.99 -8.87 -4.78
CA THR A 4 -4.42 -8.79 -6.18
C THR A 4 -4.12 -7.41 -6.77
N LEU A 5 -4.44 -6.34 -6.03
CA LEU A 5 -4.17 -4.95 -6.45
C LEU A 5 -2.66 -4.71 -6.62
N VAL A 6 -1.86 -5.11 -5.64
CA VAL A 6 -0.41 -4.94 -5.69
C VAL A 6 0.19 -5.78 -6.80
N GLY A 7 -0.16 -7.07 -6.93
CA GLY A 7 0.34 -7.95 -7.99
C GLY A 7 0.00 -7.43 -9.38
N ARG A 8 -1.22 -6.91 -9.58
CA ARG A 8 -1.61 -6.27 -10.84
C ARG A 8 -0.82 -4.99 -11.11
N MET A 9 -0.64 -4.14 -10.11
CA MET A 9 0.13 -2.92 -10.24
C MET A 9 1.59 -3.21 -10.65
N PHE A 10 2.22 -4.22 -10.03
CA PHE A 10 3.57 -4.65 -10.41
C PHE A 10 3.69 -5.10 -11.86
N HIS A 11 2.72 -5.87 -12.31
CA HIS A 11 2.69 -6.33 -13.70
C HIS A 11 2.53 -5.14 -14.66
N ASP A 12 1.53 -4.29 -14.41
CA ASP A 12 1.17 -3.23 -15.34
C ASP A 12 2.19 -2.06 -15.36
N THR A 13 3.02 -1.92 -14.31
CA THR A 13 4.17 -0.99 -14.27
C THR A 13 5.46 -1.59 -14.80
N GLY A 14 5.46 -2.85 -15.24
CA GLY A 14 6.69 -3.53 -15.69
C GLY A 14 7.72 -3.76 -14.57
N SER A 15 7.28 -3.77 -13.31
CA SER A 15 8.17 -3.92 -12.15
C SER A 15 8.41 -5.38 -11.75
N LEU A 16 7.83 -6.33 -12.47
CA LEU A 16 8.11 -7.75 -12.26
C LEU A 16 9.45 -8.15 -12.89
N PRO A 17 10.20 -9.06 -12.27
CA PRO A 17 11.35 -9.68 -12.92
C PRO A 17 10.96 -10.39 -14.22
N ASP A 18 11.86 -10.37 -15.20
CA ASP A 18 11.64 -10.98 -16.52
C ASP A 18 11.22 -12.45 -16.41
N GLY A 19 10.20 -12.82 -17.17
CA GLY A 19 9.66 -14.19 -17.20
C GLY A 19 8.90 -14.63 -15.95
N LYS A 20 8.76 -13.78 -14.93
CA LYS A 20 8.08 -14.14 -13.67
C LYS A 20 6.60 -14.39 -13.85
N TYR A 21 5.94 -13.52 -14.59
CA TYR A 21 4.51 -13.65 -14.91
C TYR A 21 4.23 -14.96 -15.66
N GLU A 22 4.99 -15.22 -16.72
CA GLU A 22 4.86 -16.42 -17.57
C GLU A 22 5.11 -17.69 -16.75
N SER A 23 6.13 -17.68 -15.89
CA SER A 23 6.46 -18.80 -15.02
C SER A 23 5.32 -19.17 -14.08
N ILE A 24 4.71 -18.17 -13.42
CA ILE A 24 3.59 -18.41 -12.49
C ILE A 24 2.34 -18.84 -13.25
N LYS A 25 2.06 -18.24 -14.42
CA LYS A 25 0.96 -18.64 -15.27
C LYS A 25 1.08 -20.09 -15.70
N ALA A 26 2.25 -20.50 -16.19
CA ALA A 26 2.53 -21.89 -16.57
C ALA A 26 2.45 -22.85 -15.36
N MET A 27 2.81 -22.40 -14.16
CA MET A 27 2.64 -23.20 -12.94
C MET A 27 1.16 -23.43 -12.63
N CYS A 28 0.34 -22.39 -12.74
CA CYS A 28 -1.11 -22.50 -12.54
C CYS A 28 -1.76 -23.45 -13.53
N GLU A 29 -1.41 -23.34 -14.81
CA GLU A 29 -1.88 -24.24 -15.88
C GLU A 29 -1.52 -25.70 -15.58
N ARG A 30 -0.28 -25.98 -15.18
CA ARG A 30 0.17 -27.35 -14.80
C ARG A 30 -0.57 -27.89 -13.59
N ARG A 31 -1.01 -27.04 -12.67
CA ARG A 31 -1.76 -27.43 -11.47
C ARG A 31 -3.27 -27.46 -11.69
N GLY A 32 -3.76 -27.06 -12.86
CA GLY A 32 -5.18 -26.98 -13.16
C GLY A 32 -5.95 -25.94 -12.32
N VAL A 33 -5.25 -24.89 -11.85
CA VAL A 33 -5.85 -23.81 -11.09
C VAL A 33 -5.87 -22.52 -11.93
N PRO A 34 -6.93 -21.68 -11.82
CA PRO A 34 -6.95 -20.41 -12.52
C PRO A 34 -5.85 -19.49 -12.00
N PHE A 35 -5.28 -18.69 -12.90
CA PHE A 35 -4.30 -17.67 -12.51
C PHE A 35 -4.95 -16.56 -11.68
N GLU A 36 -4.30 -16.18 -10.59
CA GLU A 36 -4.67 -15.01 -9.78
C GLU A 36 -3.46 -14.08 -9.57
N TRP A 37 -3.70 -12.78 -9.66
CA TRP A 37 -2.66 -11.76 -9.45
C TRP A 37 -2.01 -11.82 -8.06
N ALA A 38 -2.75 -12.34 -7.06
CA ALA A 38 -2.21 -12.55 -5.72
C ALA A 38 -1.02 -13.50 -5.69
N PHE A 39 -0.98 -14.49 -6.60
CA PHE A 39 0.12 -15.45 -6.68
C PHE A 39 1.46 -14.82 -7.04
N LEU A 40 1.46 -13.69 -7.74
CA LEU A 40 2.68 -12.92 -7.99
C LEU A 40 3.28 -12.39 -6.69
N MET A 41 2.42 -11.92 -5.79
CA MET A 41 2.83 -11.43 -4.48
C MET A 41 3.36 -12.55 -3.58
N ASP A 42 2.62 -13.67 -3.53
CA ASP A 42 3.01 -14.84 -2.74
C ASP A 42 4.36 -15.40 -3.20
N ALA A 43 4.60 -15.43 -4.52
CA ALA A 43 5.86 -15.89 -5.08
C ALA A 43 7.02 -14.92 -4.78
N LEU A 44 6.79 -13.61 -4.84
CA LEU A 44 7.80 -12.61 -4.48
C LEU A 44 8.14 -12.65 -2.98
N GLN A 45 7.15 -12.92 -2.11
CA GLN A 45 7.36 -13.14 -0.68
C GLN A 45 8.14 -14.42 -0.41
N ALA A 46 7.75 -15.54 -1.01
CA ALA A 46 8.42 -16.84 -0.81
C ALA A 46 9.89 -16.82 -1.22
N GLU A 47 10.27 -16.09 -2.27
CA GLU A 47 11.66 -15.93 -2.68
C GLU A 47 12.49 -15.12 -1.68
N ARG A 48 11.87 -14.17 -0.98
CA ARG A 48 12.51 -13.37 0.08
C ARG A 48 12.67 -14.14 1.39
N ASP A 49 11.66 -14.92 1.77
CA ASP A 49 11.68 -15.71 3.02
C ASP A 49 12.76 -16.79 3.00
N GLN A 50 13.20 -17.23 1.82
CA GLN A 50 14.37 -18.11 1.66
C GLN A 50 15.69 -17.39 1.91
N GLY A 51 15.72 -16.07 1.98
CA GLY A 51 16.91 -15.23 2.24
C GLY A 51 17.00 -14.62 3.63
N ILE A 52 16.32 -15.17 4.64
CA ILE A 52 16.38 -14.77 6.07
C ILE A 52 16.08 -13.27 6.30
N THR A 53 14.80 -12.91 6.43
CA THR A 53 14.45 -11.70 7.21
C THR A 53 13.04 -11.85 7.78
N ILE A 54 12.93 -11.86 9.09
CA ILE A 54 11.68 -11.87 9.88
C ILE A 54 11.23 -10.40 10.02
N ASP A 55 10.99 -9.70 8.92
CA ASP A 55 10.50 -8.31 9.03
C ASP A 55 9.50 -7.98 7.91
N THR A 56 8.62 -7.01 8.20
CA THR A 56 7.57 -6.50 7.30
C THR A 56 8.01 -6.54 5.83
N SER A 57 7.27 -7.26 5.00
CA SER A 57 7.61 -7.46 3.58
C SER A 57 7.59 -6.11 2.85
N GLN A 58 8.77 -5.53 2.68
CA GLN A 58 8.96 -4.35 1.86
C GLN A 58 9.11 -4.80 0.41
N ILE A 59 8.25 -4.34 -0.47
CA ILE A 59 8.23 -4.70 -1.88
C ILE A 59 8.49 -3.44 -2.69
N TRP A 60 9.44 -3.52 -3.61
CA TRP A 60 9.88 -2.38 -4.41
C TRP A 60 9.20 -2.41 -5.78
N PHE A 61 8.66 -1.29 -6.21
CA PHE A 61 8.23 -1.10 -7.58
C PHE A 61 8.60 0.30 -8.07
N LYS A 62 8.58 0.47 -9.37
CA LYS A 62 8.99 1.71 -10.02
C LYS A 62 7.93 2.20 -10.98
N THR A 63 7.75 3.51 -11.01
CA THR A 63 7.03 4.22 -12.05
C THR A 63 7.99 5.12 -12.82
N ASP A 64 7.52 5.77 -13.87
CA ASP A 64 8.33 6.77 -14.58
C ASP A 64 8.68 7.97 -13.68
N ALA A 65 7.88 8.23 -12.64
CA ALA A 65 8.05 9.36 -11.75
C ALA A 65 9.02 9.08 -10.60
N ARG A 66 9.00 7.86 -10.01
CA ARG A 66 9.81 7.51 -8.82
C ARG A 66 9.83 6.01 -8.49
N ASP A 67 10.71 5.68 -7.56
CA ASP A 67 10.78 4.36 -6.93
C ASP A 67 9.89 4.33 -5.66
N TYR A 68 9.21 3.22 -5.44
CA TYR A 68 8.32 2.99 -4.30
C TYR A 68 8.75 1.79 -3.48
N THR A 69 8.56 1.90 -2.18
CA THR A 69 8.57 0.77 -1.26
C THR A 69 7.16 0.57 -0.73
N ILE A 70 6.55 -0.55 -1.06
CA ILE A 70 5.27 -0.95 -0.47
C ILE A 70 5.55 -1.71 0.81
N ILE A 71 4.87 -1.29 1.87
CA ILE A 71 4.81 -2.01 3.13
C ILE A 71 3.40 -2.62 3.19
N ASP A 72 3.30 -3.92 2.90
CA ASP A 72 2.00 -4.61 2.99
C ASP A 72 1.64 -4.84 4.45
N ALA A 73 0.58 -4.18 4.86
CA ALA A 73 0.05 -4.30 6.21
C ALA A 73 -0.99 -5.43 6.26
N PRO A 74 -0.75 -6.49 7.05
CA PRO A 74 -1.70 -7.58 7.17
C PRO A 74 -3.04 -7.09 7.70
N GLY A 75 -4.13 -7.50 7.03
CA GLY A 75 -5.49 -7.05 7.34
C GLY A 75 -6.12 -7.67 8.59
N HIS A 76 -5.47 -8.65 9.26
CA HIS A 76 -6.05 -9.39 10.39
C HIS A 76 -5.66 -8.76 11.72
N LYS A 77 -6.58 -8.83 12.70
CA LYS A 77 -6.44 -8.24 14.04
C LYS A 77 -5.16 -8.65 14.79
N GLU A 78 -4.67 -9.85 14.53
CA GLU A 78 -3.49 -10.45 15.19
C GLU A 78 -2.17 -9.77 14.79
N PHE A 79 -2.14 -9.05 13.66
CA PHE A 79 -0.93 -8.44 13.12
C PHE A 79 -0.89 -6.91 13.22
N LEU A 80 -1.76 -6.33 14.06
CA LEU A 80 -1.80 -4.88 14.28
C LEU A 80 -0.43 -4.28 14.65
N LYS A 81 0.37 -5.00 15.44
CA LYS A 81 1.72 -4.55 15.83
C LYS A 81 2.64 -4.37 14.63
N ASN A 82 2.65 -5.33 13.71
CA ASN A 82 3.48 -5.26 12.50
C ASN A 82 3.00 -4.16 11.56
N MET A 83 1.67 -3.95 11.50
CA MET A 83 1.07 -2.86 10.74
C MET A 83 1.50 -1.50 11.28
N ILE A 84 1.52 -1.31 12.60
CA ILE A 84 1.95 -0.05 13.24
C ILE A 84 3.41 0.24 12.92
N THR A 85 4.29 -0.77 13.05
CA THR A 85 5.73 -0.60 12.78
C THR A 85 5.99 -0.24 11.32
N GLY A 86 5.31 -0.90 10.36
CA GLY A 86 5.46 -0.59 8.96
C GLY A 86 4.86 0.77 8.58
N ALA A 87 3.63 1.04 9.02
CA ALA A 87 2.94 2.27 8.70
C ALA A 87 3.60 3.52 9.28
N ALA A 88 4.25 3.43 10.45
CA ALA A 88 4.95 4.56 11.06
C ALA A 88 6.11 5.09 10.18
N GLN A 89 6.63 4.27 9.27
CA GLN A 89 7.70 4.64 8.35
C GLN A 89 7.19 5.08 6.97
N SER A 90 5.87 5.06 6.75
CA SER A 90 5.28 5.36 5.45
C SER A 90 5.02 6.86 5.27
N ASP A 91 5.25 7.36 4.05
CA ASP A 91 4.96 8.75 3.66
C ASP A 91 3.49 8.94 3.29
N ALA A 92 2.85 7.87 2.82
CA ALA A 92 1.46 7.85 2.37
C ALA A 92 0.83 6.48 2.60
N ALA A 93 -0.49 6.40 2.51
CA ALA A 93 -1.23 5.16 2.62
C ALA A 93 -2.24 4.98 1.49
N LEU A 94 -2.36 3.74 1.03
CA LEU A 94 -3.43 3.29 0.14
C LEU A 94 -4.33 2.32 0.92
N LEU A 95 -5.55 2.77 1.24
CA LEU A 95 -6.58 1.94 1.86
C LEU A 95 -7.37 1.21 0.78
N SER A 96 -7.76 -0.04 1.04
CA SER A 96 -8.60 -0.81 0.11
C SER A 96 -9.90 -1.20 0.77
N ILE A 97 -11.02 -0.89 0.11
CA ILE A 97 -12.38 -1.29 0.47
C ILE A 97 -12.92 -2.19 -0.64
N GLU A 98 -13.69 -3.20 -0.29
CA GLU A 98 -14.40 -4.03 -1.26
C GLU A 98 -15.75 -3.39 -1.59
N ALA A 99 -16.02 -3.15 -2.88
CA ALA A 99 -17.22 -2.46 -3.33
C ALA A 99 -18.52 -3.18 -2.93
N ALA A 100 -18.55 -4.52 -3.02
CA ALA A 100 -19.74 -5.30 -2.66
C ALA A 100 -20.02 -5.33 -1.14
N GLU A 101 -18.98 -5.13 -0.31
CA GLU A 101 -19.13 -5.14 1.15
C GLU A 101 -19.32 -3.75 1.76
N GLY A 102 -18.87 -2.71 1.06
CA GLY A 102 -18.88 -1.33 1.55
C GLY A 102 -17.94 -1.10 2.73
N VAL A 103 -18.24 -0.08 3.51
CA VAL A 103 -17.42 0.31 4.66
C VAL A 103 -17.67 -0.63 5.85
N ARG A 104 -16.66 -1.39 6.23
CA ARG A 104 -16.70 -2.32 7.35
C ARG A 104 -15.92 -1.79 8.56
N GLU A 105 -16.15 -2.38 9.73
CA GLU A 105 -15.42 -2.05 10.96
C GLU A 105 -13.91 -2.12 10.77
N GLN A 106 -13.43 -3.09 9.98
CA GLN A 106 -12.01 -3.22 9.68
C GLN A 106 -11.48 -2.04 8.85
N SER A 107 -12.25 -1.55 7.87
CA SER A 107 -11.89 -0.35 7.10
C SER A 107 -11.79 0.88 8.02
N ARG A 108 -12.73 1.01 8.96
CA ARG A 108 -12.74 2.09 9.96
C ARG A 108 -11.52 1.99 10.89
N ARG A 109 -11.15 0.81 11.35
CA ARG A 109 -9.95 0.59 12.18
C ARG A 109 -8.67 0.98 11.45
N HIS A 110 -8.54 0.61 10.17
CA HIS A 110 -7.37 1.00 9.39
C HIS A 110 -7.27 2.53 9.24
N GLY A 111 -8.37 3.21 8.95
CA GLY A 111 -8.41 4.67 8.91
C GLY A 111 -7.99 5.30 10.25
N TYR A 112 -8.50 4.79 11.37
CA TYR A 112 -8.13 5.26 12.70
C TYR A 112 -6.63 5.09 13.01
N LEU A 113 -6.04 3.96 12.59
CA LEU A 113 -4.61 3.74 12.77
C LEU A 113 -3.75 4.72 11.96
N LEU A 114 -4.16 5.07 10.73
CA LEU A 114 -3.48 6.10 9.96
C LEU A 114 -3.52 7.45 10.65
N HIS A 115 -4.66 7.79 11.28
CA HIS A 115 -4.79 8.99 12.11
C HIS A 115 -3.78 8.98 13.27
N LEU A 116 -3.74 7.88 14.05
CA LEU A 116 -2.82 7.74 15.19
C LEU A 116 -1.35 7.83 14.77
N LEU A 117 -1.00 7.30 13.61
CA LEU A 117 0.36 7.32 13.07
C LEU A 117 0.73 8.64 12.36
N GLY A 118 -0.22 9.56 12.28
CA GLY A 118 0.00 10.87 11.67
C GLY A 118 0.17 10.84 10.15
N ILE A 119 -0.26 9.77 9.47
CA ILE A 119 -0.21 9.68 8.00
C ILE A 119 -1.30 10.56 7.42
N ARG A 120 -0.90 11.58 6.66
CA ARG A 120 -1.80 12.61 6.11
C ARG A 120 -2.17 12.39 4.65
N GLN A 121 -1.29 11.77 3.88
CA GLN A 121 -1.51 11.50 2.47
C GLN A 121 -2.18 10.14 2.32
N VAL A 122 -3.46 10.13 2.03
CA VAL A 122 -4.27 8.91 2.00
C VAL A 122 -5.05 8.86 0.70
N ALA A 123 -4.90 7.75 -0.03
CA ALA A 123 -5.81 7.36 -1.11
C ALA A 123 -6.64 6.15 -0.68
N VAL A 124 -7.85 6.06 -1.20
CA VAL A 124 -8.75 4.93 -0.97
C VAL A 124 -9.05 4.27 -2.31
N ALA A 125 -8.79 2.98 -2.43
CA ALA A 125 -9.19 2.16 -3.56
C ALA A 125 -10.47 1.39 -3.21
N VAL A 126 -11.59 1.73 -3.84
CA VAL A 126 -12.83 0.95 -3.79
C VAL A 126 -12.70 -0.15 -4.83
N ASN A 127 -12.27 -1.31 -4.38
CA ASN A 127 -11.86 -2.43 -5.23
C ASN A 127 -13.01 -3.41 -5.49
N LYS A 128 -12.84 -4.23 -6.51
CA LYS A 128 -13.80 -5.21 -6.99
C LYS A 128 -15.09 -4.57 -7.52
N MET A 129 -14.95 -3.44 -8.22
CA MET A 129 -16.07 -2.79 -8.90
C MET A 129 -16.78 -3.71 -9.90
N ASP A 130 -16.09 -4.72 -10.42
CA ASP A 130 -16.64 -5.78 -11.24
C ASP A 130 -17.75 -6.58 -10.55
N LEU A 131 -17.73 -6.73 -9.23
CA LEU A 131 -18.77 -7.44 -8.47
C LEU A 131 -20.07 -6.64 -8.33
N ILE A 132 -20.02 -5.34 -8.53
CA ILE A 132 -21.20 -4.45 -8.50
C ILE A 132 -21.49 -3.85 -9.88
N SER A 133 -21.07 -4.54 -10.96
CA SER A 133 -21.31 -4.12 -12.36
C SER A 133 -20.82 -2.72 -12.68
N TYR A 134 -19.79 -2.23 -11.97
CA TYR A 134 -19.19 -0.90 -12.13
C TYR A 134 -20.14 0.28 -11.91
N GLU A 135 -21.18 0.09 -11.10
CA GLU A 135 -22.21 1.08 -10.86
C GLU A 135 -21.67 2.30 -10.08
N GLN A 136 -21.93 3.49 -10.64
CA GLN A 136 -21.51 4.76 -10.06
C GLN A 136 -22.22 5.05 -8.73
N ASP A 137 -23.53 4.89 -8.66
CA ASP A 137 -24.34 5.21 -7.47
C ASP A 137 -23.84 4.44 -6.24
N GLN A 138 -23.47 3.17 -6.44
CA GLN A 138 -22.94 2.35 -5.36
C GLN A 138 -21.55 2.85 -4.91
N PHE A 139 -20.72 3.24 -5.85
CA PHE A 139 -19.41 3.85 -5.53
C PHE A 139 -19.59 5.15 -4.77
N ASP A 140 -20.46 6.04 -5.21
CA ASP A 140 -20.70 7.35 -4.59
C ASP A 140 -21.16 7.22 -3.13
N LEU A 141 -22.01 6.23 -2.83
CA LEU A 141 -22.43 5.92 -1.47
C LEU A 141 -21.26 5.48 -0.58
N ILE A 142 -20.40 4.59 -1.09
CA ILE A 142 -19.23 4.12 -0.35
C ILE A 142 -18.22 5.25 -0.15
N GLU A 143 -17.97 6.04 -1.19
CA GLU A 143 -17.08 7.20 -1.10
C GLU A 143 -17.56 8.17 -0.03
N GLN A 144 -18.84 8.56 -0.06
CA GLN A 144 -19.42 9.51 0.88
C GLN A 144 -19.30 8.99 2.32
N GLU A 145 -19.76 7.74 2.57
CA GLU A 145 -19.72 7.14 3.90
C GLU A 145 -18.29 7.10 4.47
N TYR A 146 -17.33 6.66 3.65
CA TYR A 146 -15.98 6.50 4.16
C TYR A 146 -15.23 7.82 4.29
N ARG A 147 -15.48 8.76 3.40
CA ARG A 147 -14.94 10.12 3.47
C ARG A 147 -15.43 10.84 4.71
N ASP A 148 -16.73 10.74 5.03
CA ASP A 148 -17.32 11.33 6.23
C ASP A 148 -16.70 10.73 7.49
N TYR A 149 -16.56 9.40 7.54
CA TYR A 149 -15.91 8.74 8.66
C TYR A 149 -14.46 9.19 8.83
N LEU A 150 -13.65 9.13 7.76
CA LEU A 150 -12.24 9.53 7.84
C LEU A 150 -12.09 10.99 8.28
N THR A 151 -12.92 11.88 7.74
CA THR A 151 -12.90 13.30 8.10
C THR A 151 -13.26 13.50 9.58
N SER A 152 -14.23 12.75 10.11
CA SER A 152 -14.63 12.81 11.51
C SER A 152 -13.49 12.46 12.49
N ILE A 153 -12.53 11.65 12.05
CA ILE A 153 -11.34 11.29 12.82
C ILE A 153 -10.08 12.09 12.43
N GLY A 154 -10.23 13.16 11.64
CA GLY A 154 -9.13 14.04 11.25
C GLY A 154 -8.23 13.50 10.13
N VAL A 155 -8.72 12.56 9.31
CA VAL A 155 -8.05 12.09 8.10
C VAL A 155 -8.88 12.52 6.89
N THR A 156 -8.30 13.31 6.01
CA THR A 156 -8.96 13.70 4.75
C THR A 156 -8.34 12.91 3.60
N PRO A 157 -9.06 11.96 3.00
CA PRO A 157 -8.52 11.22 1.87
C PRO A 157 -8.37 12.16 0.66
N THR A 158 -7.17 12.15 0.07
CA THR A 158 -6.88 12.96 -1.13
C THR A 158 -7.64 12.44 -2.33
N PHE A 159 -7.70 11.12 -2.46
CA PHE A 159 -8.38 10.46 -3.57
C PHE A 159 -9.21 9.27 -3.06
N VAL A 160 -10.37 9.08 -3.71
CA VAL A 160 -11.13 7.83 -3.63
C VAL A 160 -11.32 7.34 -5.06
N ILE A 161 -10.84 6.13 -5.33
CA ILE A 161 -10.63 5.62 -6.69
C ILE A 161 -11.40 4.30 -6.86
N PRO A 162 -12.36 4.23 -7.78
CA PRO A 162 -13.02 2.96 -8.10
C PRO A 162 -12.08 2.11 -8.95
N VAL A 163 -11.82 0.87 -8.53
CA VAL A 163 -10.89 -0.03 -9.21
C VAL A 163 -11.47 -1.43 -9.37
N SER A 164 -11.06 -2.13 -10.42
CA SER A 164 -11.12 -3.58 -10.49
C SER A 164 -9.70 -4.12 -10.63
N ALA A 165 -9.14 -4.59 -9.51
CA ALA A 165 -7.77 -5.12 -9.51
C ALA A 165 -7.64 -6.35 -10.42
N ARG A 166 -8.71 -7.11 -10.59
CA ARG A 166 -8.72 -8.27 -11.48
C ARG A 166 -8.66 -7.87 -12.96
N ALA A 167 -9.46 -6.88 -13.36
CA ALA A 167 -9.51 -6.39 -14.74
C ALA A 167 -8.38 -5.39 -15.06
N GLY A 168 -7.83 -4.69 -14.06
CA GLY A 168 -6.80 -3.66 -14.22
C GLY A 168 -7.36 -2.24 -14.31
N ASP A 169 -8.67 -2.10 -14.11
CA ASP A 169 -9.36 -0.81 -14.23
C ASP A 169 -8.88 0.21 -13.19
N ASN A 170 -8.49 1.39 -13.63
CA ASN A 170 -8.03 2.53 -12.84
C ASN A 170 -6.81 2.24 -11.93
N ILE A 171 -6.00 1.25 -12.26
CA ILE A 171 -4.75 0.99 -11.55
C ILE A 171 -3.60 1.79 -12.15
N VAL A 172 -3.20 1.46 -13.37
CA VAL A 172 -2.19 2.20 -14.16
C VAL A 172 -2.87 2.98 -15.28
N THR A 173 -3.81 2.33 -15.96
CA THR A 173 -4.58 2.91 -17.07
C THR A 173 -6.00 3.25 -16.63
N GLU A 174 -6.56 4.28 -17.24
CA GLU A 174 -7.94 4.68 -16.99
C GLU A 174 -8.92 3.62 -17.49
N SER A 175 -9.97 3.36 -16.73
CA SER A 175 -11.01 2.40 -17.10
C SER A 175 -11.89 2.95 -18.21
N THR A 176 -12.16 2.13 -19.21
CA THR A 176 -13.19 2.42 -20.22
C THR A 176 -14.59 2.08 -19.72
N THR A 177 -14.70 1.13 -18.79
CA THR A 177 -15.97 0.68 -18.21
C THR A 177 -16.51 1.69 -17.20
N MET A 178 -15.63 2.36 -16.47
CA MET A 178 -15.98 3.42 -15.52
C MET A 178 -15.70 4.80 -16.09
N ALA A 179 -16.20 5.08 -17.30
CA ALA A 179 -15.99 6.36 -17.98
C ALA A 179 -16.58 7.58 -17.23
N TRP A 180 -17.44 7.35 -16.24
CA TRP A 180 -17.99 8.36 -15.34
C TRP A 180 -16.94 8.86 -14.33
N TYR A 181 -15.95 8.04 -13.95
CA TYR A 181 -14.87 8.48 -13.07
C TYR A 181 -13.86 9.34 -13.82
N LYS A 182 -13.59 10.54 -13.30
CA LYS A 182 -12.68 11.52 -13.90
C LYS A 182 -11.43 11.81 -13.04
N GLY A 183 -11.28 11.08 -11.95
CA GLY A 183 -10.11 11.19 -11.08
C GLY A 183 -8.88 10.45 -11.61
N PRO A 184 -7.77 10.47 -10.87
CA PRO A 184 -6.55 9.79 -11.24
C PRO A 184 -6.66 8.26 -11.09
N THR A 185 -5.81 7.53 -11.80
CA THR A 185 -5.57 6.11 -11.50
C THR A 185 -4.81 5.96 -10.18
N VAL A 186 -4.74 4.74 -9.64
CA VAL A 186 -4.01 4.47 -8.39
C VAL A 186 -2.56 4.94 -8.50
N VAL A 187 -1.87 4.59 -9.59
CA VAL A 187 -0.46 4.98 -9.79
C VAL A 187 -0.31 6.50 -9.93
N LYS A 188 -1.18 7.16 -10.70
CA LYS A 188 -1.16 8.64 -10.80
C LYS A 188 -1.43 9.31 -9.45
N ALA A 189 -2.31 8.76 -8.63
CA ALA A 189 -2.57 9.26 -7.28
C ALA A 189 -1.33 9.10 -6.38
N LEU A 190 -0.67 7.94 -6.40
CA LEU A 190 0.58 7.71 -5.67
C LEU A 190 1.69 8.64 -6.13
N ASP A 191 1.85 8.85 -7.45
CA ASP A 191 2.86 9.76 -8.02
C ASP A 191 2.64 11.22 -7.62
N SER A 192 1.41 11.61 -7.29
CA SER A 192 1.09 12.95 -6.81
C SER A 192 1.45 13.21 -5.35
N PHE A 193 1.67 12.15 -4.55
CA PHE A 193 2.02 12.31 -3.15
C PHE A 193 3.46 12.80 -2.99
N LEU A 194 3.68 13.60 -1.97
CA LEU A 194 4.99 14.16 -1.68
C LEU A 194 5.74 13.26 -0.69
N PRO A 195 7.02 12.95 -0.92
CA PRO A 195 7.83 12.28 0.07
C PRO A 195 7.93 13.17 1.32
N LYS A 196 8.03 12.55 2.49
CA LYS A 196 8.22 13.28 3.74
C LYS A 196 9.50 14.10 3.63
N ALA A 197 9.39 15.41 3.82
CA ALA A 197 10.53 16.29 3.74
C ALA A 197 11.59 15.83 4.77
N THR A 198 12.80 15.57 4.30
CA THR A 198 13.95 15.37 5.18
C THR A 198 14.23 16.70 5.86
N ALA A 199 13.98 16.78 7.15
CA ALA A 199 14.19 18.00 7.92
C ALA A 199 15.70 18.19 8.27
N SER A 200 16.56 18.22 7.24
CA SER A 200 18.01 18.38 7.39
C SER A 200 18.41 19.68 8.08
N ASP A 201 17.59 20.71 7.90
CA ASP A 201 17.87 22.07 8.41
C ASP A 201 17.35 22.30 9.84
N ARG A 202 16.78 21.28 10.46
CA ARG A 202 16.33 21.34 11.85
C ARG A 202 17.42 20.88 12.82
N PRO A 203 17.30 21.23 14.11
CA PRO A 203 18.17 20.66 15.14
C PRO A 203 18.15 19.13 15.09
N LEU A 204 19.33 18.53 15.30
CA LEU A 204 19.46 17.07 15.30
C LEU A 204 18.51 16.44 16.32
N ARG A 205 17.67 15.52 15.85
CA ARG A 205 16.88 14.62 16.67
C ARG A 205 17.27 13.19 16.33
N PHE A 206 17.88 12.54 17.29
CA PHE A 206 18.36 11.16 17.19
C PHE A 206 17.80 10.37 18.38
N PRO A 207 16.58 9.83 18.28
CA PRO A 207 16.05 8.90 19.28
C PRO A 207 16.99 7.70 19.43
N VAL A 208 17.53 7.51 20.62
CA VAL A 208 18.36 6.36 20.93
C VAL A 208 17.47 5.14 21.04
N GLN A 209 17.70 4.15 20.18
CA GLN A 209 16.96 2.92 20.11
C GLN A 209 17.59 1.82 20.96
N ASP A 210 18.94 1.78 20.98
CA ASP A 210 19.71 0.81 21.77
C ASP A 210 21.13 1.32 22.03
N VAL A 211 21.80 0.73 23.02
CA VAL A 211 23.20 0.99 23.33
C VAL A 211 23.95 -0.34 23.44
N TYR A 212 24.70 -0.65 22.39
CA TYR A 212 25.55 -1.85 22.36
C TYR A 212 26.86 -1.61 23.08
N LYS A 213 27.24 -2.54 23.93
CA LYS A 213 28.51 -2.50 24.63
C LYS A 213 29.46 -3.54 24.02
N PHE A 214 30.54 -3.05 23.39
CA PHE A 214 31.61 -3.87 22.88
C PHE A 214 32.89 -3.48 23.64
N ASP A 215 33.41 -4.34 24.47
CA ASP A 215 34.56 -4.10 25.32
C ASP A 215 34.39 -2.83 26.18
N GLN A 216 35.27 -1.85 25.97
CA GLN A 216 35.24 -0.52 26.62
C GLN A 216 34.39 0.50 25.84
N ARG A 217 33.97 0.18 24.64
CA ARG A 217 33.23 1.09 23.74
C ARG A 217 31.70 0.88 23.88
N ARG A 218 31.00 1.99 23.81
CA ARG A 218 29.54 2.00 23.71
C ARG A 218 29.13 2.54 22.36
N ILE A 219 28.38 1.76 21.60
CA ILE A 219 27.83 2.16 20.32
C ILE A 219 26.36 2.50 20.56
N ILE A 220 26.02 3.77 20.35
CA ILE A 220 24.65 4.26 20.43
C ILE A 220 24.00 4.03 19.06
N ALA A 221 22.94 3.25 19.01
CA ALA A 221 22.18 2.98 17.80
C ALA A 221 20.84 3.71 17.82
N GLY A 222 20.45 4.26 16.67
CA GLY A 222 19.18 4.94 16.50
C GLY A 222 19.02 5.42 15.07
N ARG A 223 17.94 6.15 14.83
CA ARG A 223 17.64 6.74 13.53
C ARG A 223 17.64 8.27 13.65
N ILE A 224 18.24 8.95 12.70
CA ILE A 224 18.11 10.41 12.60
C ILE A 224 16.71 10.72 12.10
N GLU A 225 15.90 11.37 12.93
CA GLU A 225 14.55 11.82 12.59
C GLU A 225 14.56 13.25 12.01
N GLU A 226 15.45 14.10 12.49
CA GLU A 226 15.62 15.48 12.02
C GLU A 226 17.08 15.89 12.14
N GLY A 227 17.51 16.86 11.33
CA GLY A 227 18.87 17.37 11.33
C GLY A 227 19.90 16.44 10.70
N SER A 228 21.15 16.73 10.92
CA SER A 228 22.29 15.93 10.44
C SER A 228 23.39 15.87 11.48
N PHE A 229 24.17 14.79 11.49
CA PHE A 229 25.45 14.77 12.16
C PHE A 229 26.45 15.55 11.30
N ALA A 230 27.17 16.49 11.93
CA ALA A 230 28.29 17.15 11.32
C ALA A 230 29.59 16.38 11.63
#